data_d977a56d7e5102893aa76a3c2d19a862
#
_entry.id   d977a56d7e5102893aa76a3c2d19a862
#
_cell.length_a   1.000
_cell.length_b   1.000
_cell.length_c   1.000
_cell.angle_alpha   90.00
_cell.angle_beta   90.00
_cell.angle_gamma   90.00
#
_symmetry.space_group_name_H-M   'P 1'
#
loop_
_entity.id
_entity.type
_entity.pdbx_description
1 polymer ?
#
loop_
_entity_poly.entity_id
_entity_poly.type
_entity_poly.pdbx_seq_one_letter_code
_entity_poly.pdbx_strand_id
1 'polypeptide(L)'
;MKSFTYEVTNSLGIHARPAALLAQCCVNLASAITIKSGEKVANGNNVLQILALNAKKGTVLEICAEGGDEDAALEAIKKVLADEFTEKKKVDVIKIAFFGTKDYDRIFFSELAKDKGEGTYNADIKYFRVRLTPETANLAKGYDAVCIFVNDECPRAAVETLKECGVKLILLRCAGFNNVDLQAAKECGITVCRVPAYSPYAVAEHAISLITTANRRLHKAYNKVKDNNFALSGLLGVDLHNKVAGIMGTGKIGQCTARICKGFGMTVIAWDAFPNQSLVDEGLLTYVTKEELLQKADLISLHAPLIMGEGGTYHLIDAKAISMMKDTAMLVNTARGGLIDTEALIDALKDGKFHAVGLDV
;
A
#
# COMPACT_ATOMS: atom_id res chain seq x y z
N MET A 1 22.07 -13.27 -46.84
CA MET A 1 20.85 -13.85 -46.24
C MET A 1 21.25 -15.03 -45.38
N LYS A 2 20.93 -14.97 -44.08
CA LYS A 2 21.13 -16.05 -43.09
C LYS A 2 19.78 -16.48 -42.53
N SER A 3 19.67 -17.73 -42.07
CA SER A 3 18.44 -18.25 -41.48
C SER A 3 18.70 -19.25 -40.35
N PHE A 4 17.67 -19.46 -39.54
CA PHE A 4 17.60 -20.57 -38.59
C PHE A 4 16.18 -21.12 -38.53
N THR A 5 16.05 -22.34 -38.03
CA THR A 5 14.74 -22.96 -37.78
C THR A 5 14.40 -22.93 -36.30
N TYR A 6 13.12 -22.71 -35.99
CA TYR A 6 12.59 -22.71 -34.64
C TYR A 6 11.31 -23.54 -34.57
N GLU A 7 11.25 -24.51 -33.67
CA GLU A 7 10.03 -25.25 -33.40
C GLU A 7 9.23 -24.56 -32.30
N VAL A 8 7.96 -24.27 -32.55
CA VAL A 8 7.06 -23.63 -31.60
C VAL A 8 6.77 -24.59 -30.46
N THR A 9 7.30 -24.32 -29.25
CA THR A 9 7.16 -25.16 -28.05
C THR A 9 5.98 -24.83 -27.18
N ASN A 10 5.46 -23.59 -27.27
CA ASN A 10 4.35 -23.07 -26.51
C ASN A 10 3.03 -23.76 -26.86
N SER A 11 2.25 -24.17 -25.86
CA SER A 11 0.98 -24.90 -26.03
C SER A 11 -0.09 -24.10 -26.80
N LEU A 12 -0.06 -22.76 -26.75
CA LEU A 12 -1.00 -21.87 -27.44
C LEU A 12 -0.53 -21.47 -28.86
N GLY A 13 0.70 -21.85 -29.24
CA GLY A 13 1.28 -21.42 -30.50
C GLY A 13 1.62 -19.91 -30.52
N ILE A 14 1.80 -19.36 -31.73
CA ILE A 14 2.01 -17.92 -31.90
C ILE A 14 0.66 -17.19 -31.86
N HIS A 15 0.31 -16.62 -30.72
CA HIS A 15 -0.88 -15.78 -30.54
C HIS A 15 -0.49 -14.28 -30.50
N ALA A 16 -1.43 -13.39 -30.19
CA ALA A 16 -1.26 -11.94 -30.32
C ALA A 16 -0.02 -11.36 -29.61
N ARG A 17 0.29 -11.80 -28.37
CA ARG A 17 1.43 -11.26 -27.60
C ARG A 17 2.79 -11.66 -28.18
N PRO A 18 3.12 -12.95 -28.40
CA PRO A 18 4.34 -13.34 -29.05
C PRO A 18 4.52 -12.73 -30.44
N ALA A 19 3.43 -12.64 -31.23
CA ALA A 19 3.48 -12.01 -32.54
C ALA A 19 3.84 -10.51 -32.46
N ALA A 20 3.27 -9.79 -31.48
CA ALA A 20 3.57 -8.38 -31.26
C ALA A 20 5.04 -8.16 -30.83
N LEU A 21 5.56 -9.00 -29.93
CA LEU A 21 6.94 -8.89 -29.45
C LEU A 21 7.96 -9.23 -30.56
N LEU A 22 7.67 -10.26 -31.37
CA LEU A 22 8.47 -10.56 -32.55
C LEU A 22 8.49 -9.38 -33.51
N ALA A 23 7.32 -8.83 -33.82
CA ALA A 23 7.23 -7.68 -34.73
C ALA A 23 7.95 -6.45 -34.19
N GLN A 24 7.82 -6.18 -32.90
CA GLN A 24 8.51 -5.06 -32.26
C GLN A 24 10.04 -5.24 -32.25
N CYS A 25 10.52 -6.46 -32.05
CA CYS A 25 11.93 -6.78 -32.19
C CYS A 25 12.40 -6.51 -33.63
N CYS A 26 11.67 -7.01 -34.63
CA CYS A 26 12.04 -6.89 -36.03
C CYS A 26 12.02 -5.45 -36.56
N VAL A 27 11.15 -4.57 -36.05
CA VAL A 27 11.10 -3.14 -36.44
C VAL A 27 12.39 -2.41 -36.08
N ASN A 28 13.09 -2.84 -35.06
CA ASN A 28 14.33 -2.20 -34.58
C ASN A 28 15.62 -2.76 -35.24
N LEU A 29 15.50 -3.69 -36.19
CA LEU A 29 16.63 -4.33 -36.88
C LEU A 29 16.87 -3.66 -38.25
N ALA A 30 18.14 -3.60 -38.66
CA ALA A 30 18.51 -3.08 -39.97
C ALA A 30 18.25 -4.12 -41.08
N SER A 31 18.28 -5.41 -40.75
CA SER A 31 17.96 -6.51 -41.68
C SER A 31 16.46 -6.71 -41.85
N ALA A 32 16.03 -6.98 -43.06
CA ALA A 32 14.67 -7.42 -43.33
C ALA A 32 14.47 -8.85 -42.85
N ILE A 33 13.41 -9.05 -42.04
CA ILE A 33 13.11 -10.36 -41.45
C ILE A 33 11.90 -10.98 -42.13
N THR A 34 12.08 -12.22 -42.56
CA THR A 34 11.00 -13.05 -43.14
C THR A 34 10.82 -14.30 -42.29
N ILE A 35 9.58 -14.61 -41.94
CA ILE A 35 9.20 -15.79 -41.13
C ILE A 35 8.34 -16.70 -42.02
N LYS A 36 8.76 -17.95 -42.20
CA LYS A 36 8.03 -18.94 -43.03
C LYS A 36 7.53 -20.09 -42.18
N SER A 37 6.36 -20.58 -42.54
CA SER A 37 5.71 -21.77 -41.97
C SER A 37 5.12 -22.61 -43.10
N GLY A 38 5.84 -23.61 -43.62
CA GLY A 38 5.52 -24.32 -44.85
C GLY A 38 5.47 -23.33 -46.02
N GLU A 39 4.33 -23.28 -46.74
CA GLU A 39 4.13 -22.35 -47.86
C GLU A 39 3.76 -20.93 -47.47
N LYS A 40 3.43 -20.70 -46.21
CA LYS A 40 3.06 -19.37 -45.72
C LYS A 40 4.29 -18.54 -45.34
N VAL A 41 4.24 -17.28 -45.74
CA VAL A 41 5.32 -16.30 -45.52
C VAL A 41 4.77 -15.06 -44.83
N ALA A 42 5.47 -14.58 -43.82
CA ALA A 42 5.14 -13.35 -43.12
C ALA A 42 6.35 -12.41 -43.05
N ASN A 43 6.11 -11.11 -43.16
CA ASN A 43 7.13 -10.11 -42.86
C ASN A 43 7.25 -10.00 -41.33
N GLY A 44 8.49 -10.07 -40.81
CA GLY A 44 8.80 -10.09 -39.40
C GLY A 44 8.32 -8.85 -38.64
N ASN A 45 8.16 -7.71 -39.30
CA ASN A 45 7.67 -6.47 -38.65
C ASN A 45 6.13 -6.30 -38.71
N ASN A 46 5.41 -7.29 -39.23
CA ASN A 46 3.94 -7.23 -39.41
C ASN A 46 3.21 -8.26 -38.54
N VAL A 47 2.65 -7.79 -37.41
CA VAL A 47 1.93 -8.61 -36.43
C VAL A 47 0.82 -9.46 -37.10
N LEU A 48 0.03 -8.88 -38.02
CA LEU A 48 -1.08 -9.58 -38.64
C LEU A 48 -0.61 -10.70 -39.55
N GLN A 49 0.50 -10.51 -40.28
CA GLN A 49 1.06 -11.55 -41.13
C GLN A 49 1.67 -12.67 -40.27
N ILE A 50 2.32 -12.35 -39.17
CA ILE A 50 2.86 -13.36 -38.24
C ILE A 50 1.70 -14.20 -37.66
N LEU A 51 0.60 -13.58 -37.27
CA LEU A 51 -0.59 -14.29 -36.78
C LEU A 51 -1.23 -15.16 -37.88
N ALA A 52 -1.22 -14.69 -39.16
CA ALA A 52 -1.76 -15.44 -40.31
C ALA A 52 -0.97 -16.72 -40.60
N LEU A 53 0.26 -16.87 -40.10
CA LEU A 53 1.00 -18.13 -40.16
C LEU A 53 0.26 -19.26 -39.44
N ASN A 54 -0.54 -18.92 -38.42
CA ASN A 54 -1.29 -19.86 -37.57
C ASN A 54 -0.41 -21.00 -37.03
N ALA A 55 0.79 -20.64 -36.58
CA ALA A 55 1.79 -21.58 -36.08
C ALA A 55 1.39 -22.11 -34.71
N LYS A 56 1.04 -23.39 -34.63
CA LYS A 56 0.68 -24.13 -33.40
C LYS A 56 1.90 -24.82 -32.81
N LYS A 57 1.75 -25.34 -31.59
CA LYS A 57 2.80 -26.19 -30.97
C LYS A 57 3.26 -27.28 -31.93
N GLY A 58 4.58 -27.46 -32.06
CA GLY A 58 5.20 -28.39 -33.02
C GLY A 58 5.38 -27.85 -34.45
N THR A 59 4.89 -26.64 -34.75
CA THR A 59 5.13 -26.01 -36.04
C THR A 59 6.58 -25.55 -36.15
N VAL A 60 7.27 -25.92 -37.21
CA VAL A 60 8.64 -25.45 -37.49
C VAL A 60 8.56 -24.19 -38.33
N LEU A 61 9.19 -23.12 -37.84
CA LEU A 61 9.34 -21.86 -38.53
C LEU A 61 10.76 -21.72 -39.06
N GLU A 62 10.89 -21.25 -40.30
CA GLU A 62 12.16 -20.78 -40.85
C GLU A 62 12.19 -19.26 -40.77
N ILE A 63 13.21 -18.72 -40.08
CA ILE A 63 13.38 -17.27 -39.85
C ILE A 63 14.61 -16.84 -40.63
N CYS A 64 14.42 -15.96 -41.60
CA CYS A 64 15.48 -15.46 -42.46
C CYS A 64 15.73 -14.00 -42.20
N ALA A 65 16.99 -13.58 -42.18
CA ALA A 65 17.43 -12.20 -42.12
C ALA A 65 18.26 -11.85 -43.36
N GLU A 66 17.97 -10.72 -43.98
CA GLU A 66 18.68 -10.19 -45.12
C GLU A 66 18.98 -8.71 -44.93
N GLY A 67 20.27 -8.36 -44.81
CA GLY A 67 20.72 -7.00 -44.57
C GLY A 67 22.13 -6.88 -43.99
N GLY A 68 22.41 -5.78 -43.30
CA GLY A 68 23.74 -5.47 -42.79
C GLY A 68 24.08 -6.08 -41.42
N ASP A 69 23.09 -6.51 -40.64
CA ASP A 69 23.22 -6.98 -39.26
C ASP A 69 22.63 -8.38 -39.04
N GLU A 70 22.69 -9.26 -40.06
CA GLU A 70 22.01 -10.57 -40.08
C GLU A 70 22.25 -11.42 -38.81
N ASP A 71 23.51 -11.53 -38.35
CA ASP A 71 23.85 -12.33 -37.17
C ASP A 71 23.24 -11.74 -35.89
N ALA A 72 23.35 -10.42 -35.70
CA ALA A 72 22.80 -9.73 -34.56
C ALA A 72 21.26 -9.79 -34.55
N ALA A 73 20.66 -9.67 -35.74
CA ALA A 73 19.23 -9.77 -35.92
C ALA A 73 18.69 -11.15 -35.55
N LEU A 74 19.31 -12.22 -36.05
CA LEU A 74 18.89 -13.59 -35.70
C LEU A 74 19.10 -13.91 -34.22
N GLU A 75 20.15 -13.44 -33.58
CA GLU A 75 20.36 -13.61 -32.13
C GLU A 75 19.31 -12.85 -31.30
N ALA A 76 18.95 -11.62 -31.68
CA ALA A 76 17.89 -10.87 -31.03
C ALA A 76 16.54 -11.61 -31.11
N ILE A 77 16.22 -12.15 -32.28
CA ILE A 77 14.98 -12.93 -32.48
C ILE A 77 15.00 -14.25 -31.69
N LYS A 78 16.13 -14.97 -31.68
CA LYS A 78 16.27 -16.19 -30.85
C LYS A 78 16.03 -15.90 -29.39
N LYS A 79 16.54 -14.77 -28.88
CA LYS A 79 16.32 -14.36 -27.49
C LYS A 79 14.84 -14.12 -27.19
N VAL A 80 14.12 -13.39 -28.04
CA VAL A 80 12.68 -13.17 -27.91
C VAL A 80 11.92 -14.50 -27.94
N LEU A 81 12.28 -15.40 -28.84
CA LEU A 81 11.65 -16.72 -28.93
C LEU A 81 11.94 -17.58 -27.70
N ALA A 82 13.15 -17.53 -27.15
CA ALA A 82 13.52 -18.27 -25.95
C ALA A 82 12.80 -17.73 -24.70
N ASP A 83 12.66 -16.41 -24.57
CA ASP A 83 12.06 -15.77 -23.38
C ASP A 83 10.53 -15.92 -23.36
N GLU A 84 9.86 -15.83 -24.55
CA GLU A 84 8.39 -15.80 -24.63
C GLU A 84 7.77 -17.17 -24.90
N PHE A 85 8.54 -18.12 -25.45
CA PHE A 85 8.03 -19.44 -25.84
C PHE A 85 8.52 -20.58 -24.92
N THR A 86 9.38 -20.31 -23.96
CA THR A 86 9.61 -21.26 -22.88
C THR A 86 8.32 -21.41 -22.09
N GLU A 87 7.80 -22.62 -21.96
CA GLU A 87 6.75 -22.92 -20.98
C GLU A 87 7.21 -22.32 -19.66
N LYS A 88 6.49 -21.29 -19.17
CA LYS A 88 6.73 -20.78 -17.81
C LYS A 88 6.72 -22.01 -16.93
N LYS A 89 7.82 -22.32 -16.26
CA LYS A 89 7.88 -23.34 -15.20
C LYS A 89 6.57 -23.24 -14.44
N LYS A 90 5.85 -24.37 -14.26
CA LYS A 90 4.66 -24.43 -13.43
C LYS A 90 4.98 -23.67 -12.15
N VAL A 91 4.44 -22.46 -12.01
CA VAL A 91 4.69 -21.66 -10.81
C VAL A 91 4.06 -22.47 -9.69
N ASP A 92 4.87 -22.94 -8.78
CA ASP A 92 4.38 -23.70 -7.63
C ASP A 92 3.32 -22.86 -6.92
N VAL A 93 2.22 -23.51 -6.55
CA VAL A 93 1.13 -22.85 -5.84
C VAL A 93 1.65 -22.44 -4.47
N ILE A 94 1.72 -21.13 -4.20
CA ILE A 94 2.12 -20.61 -2.89
C ILE A 94 0.96 -20.79 -1.92
N LYS A 95 1.18 -21.52 -0.83
CA LYS A 95 0.18 -21.70 0.23
C LYS A 95 0.29 -20.58 1.25
N ILE A 96 -0.81 -19.87 1.46
CA ILE A 96 -0.86 -18.69 2.35
C ILE A 96 -1.82 -18.95 3.50
N ALA A 97 -1.33 -18.87 4.74
CA ALA A 97 -2.15 -18.82 5.94
C ALA A 97 -2.54 -17.35 6.21
N PHE A 98 -3.81 -17.01 6.04
CA PHE A 98 -4.33 -15.66 6.18
C PHE A 98 -5.02 -15.49 7.54
N PHE A 99 -4.34 -14.82 8.48
CA PHE A 99 -4.80 -14.65 9.86
C PHE A 99 -5.69 -13.41 10.05
N GLY A 100 -6.50 -13.41 11.10
CA GLY A 100 -7.36 -12.29 11.47
C GLY A 100 -8.36 -11.90 10.39
N THR A 101 -8.80 -12.87 9.58
CA THR A 101 -9.65 -12.65 8.40
C THR A 101 -10.98 -12.02 8.76
N LYS A 102 -11.39 -11.00 8.02
CA LYS A 102 -12.72 -10.38 8.01
C LYS A 102 -13.48 -10.78 6.74
N ASP A 103 -14.77 -10.55 6.73
CA ASP A 103 -15.61 -10.96 5.59
C ASP A 103 -15.24 -10.18 4.32
N TYR A 104 -14.88 -8.91 4.44
CA TYR A 104 -14.41 -8.10 3.30
C TYR A 104 -13.08 -8.61 2.71
N ASP A 105 -12.16 -9.15 3.52
CA ASP A 105 -10.92 -9.74 3.01
C ASP A 105 -11.24 -10.87 2.02
N ARG A 106 -12.18 -11.74 2.39
CA ARG A 106 -12.60 -12.87 1.53
C ARG A 106 -13.20 -12.38 0.22
N ILE A 107 -14.03 -11.34 0.25
CA ILE A 107 -14.66 -10.78 -0.94
C ILE A 107 -13.58 -10.31 -1.91
N PHE A 108 -12.69 -9.41 -1.47
CA PHE A 108 -11.67 -8.81 -2.34
C PHE A 108 -10.64 -9.84 -2.85
N PHE A 109 -10.11 -10.70 -1.98
CA PHE A 109 -9.13 -11.69 -2.42
C PHE A 109 -9.74 -12.80 -3.29
N SER A 110 -11.04 -13.13 -3.12
CA SER A 110 -11.72 -14.09 -3.99
C SER A 110 -12.00 -13.51 -5.39
N GLU A 111 -12.24 -12.22 -5.51
CA GLU A 111 -12.39 -11.55 -6.81
C GLU A 111 -11.07 -11.51 -7.56
N LEU A 112 -9.97 -11.14 -6.89
CA LEU A 112 -8.63 -11.17 -7.46
C LEU A 112 -8.21 -12.58 -7.93
N ALA A 113 -8.61 -13.63 -7.21
CA ALA A 113 -8.33 -15.02 -7.60
C ALA A 113 -9.10 -15.47 -8.86
N LYS A 114 -10.19 -14.79 -9.22
CA LYS A 114 -10.98 -15.06 -10.45
C LYS A 114 -10.40 -14.36 -11.68
N ASP A 115 -9.68 -13.28 -11.47
CA ASP A 115 -9.03 -12.55 -12.55
C ASP A 115 -7.80 -13.33 -13.02
N LYS A 116 -7.94 -14.06 -14.13
CA LYS A 116 -6.87 -14.86 -14.76
C LYS A 116 -6.04 -14.05 -15.76
N GLY A 117 -6.00 -12.74 -15.63
CA GLY A 117 -5.16 -11.86 -16.43
C GLY A 117 -3.66 -12.03 -16.17
N GLU A 118 -2.83 -11.33 -16.91
CA GLU A 118 -1.38 -11.29 -16.68
C GLU A 118 -1.07 -10.79 -15.26
N GLY A 119 -0.33 -11.58 -14.50
CA GLY A 119 -0.01 -11.32 -13.11
C GLY A 119 -0.89 -12.03 -12.09
N THR A 120 -1.76 -12.94 -12.52
CA THR A 120 -2.54 -13.81 -11.64
C THR A 120 -1.63 -14.62 -10.73
N TYR A 121 -1.86 -14.48 -9.44
CA TYR A 121 -1.11 -15.19 -8.42
C TYR A 121 -1.57 -16.63 -8.34
N ASN A 122 -0.64 -17.57 -8.45
CA ASN A 122 -0.93 -18.97 -8.20
C ASN A 122 -0.81 -19.22 -6.68
N ALA A 123 -1.83 -18.79 -5.92
CA ALA A 123 -1.86 -18.87 -4.48
C ALA A 123 -3.09 -19.64 -3.98
N ASP A 124 -2.85 -20.55 -3.04
CA ASP A 124 -3.89 -21.22 -2.25
C ASP A 124 -3.98 -20.53 -0.88
N ILE A 125 -5.09 -19.83 -0.63
CA ILE A 125 -5.27 -19.02 0.58
C ILE A 125 -6.22 -19.74 1.54
N LYS A 126 -5.71 -20.11 2.71
CA LYS A 126 -6.51 -20.58 3.83
C LYS A 126 -6.79 -19.44 4.80
N TYR A 127 -8.06 -19.14 5.00
CA TYR A 127 -8.52 -18.05 5.85
C TYR A 127 -8.76 -18.49 7.28
N PHE A 128 -8.05 -17.88 8.24
CA PHE A 128 -8.23 -18.08 9.68
C PHE A 128 -8.87 -16.83 10.31
N ARG A 129 -9.95 -16.99 11.07
CA ARG A 129 -10.59 -15.88 11.80
C ARG A 129 -9.78 -15.46 13.03
N VAL A 130 -8.99 -16.38 13.58
CA VAL A 130 -8.09 -16.09 14.70
C VAL A 130 -6.95 -15.19 14.26
N ARG A 131 -6.46 -14.34 15.18
CA ARG A 131 -5.28 -13.53 14.97
C ARG A 131 -4.02 -14.40 15.03
N LEU A 132 -2.95 -13.94 14.39
CA LEU A 132 -1.63 -14.47 14.66
C LEU A 132 -1.16 -13.97 16.02
N THR A 133 -0.79 -14.90 16.88
CA THR A 133 -0.12 -14.71 18.16
C THR A 133 0.92 -15.81 18.32
N PRO A 134 1.81 -15.77 19.31
CA PRO A 134 2.74 -16.88 19.58
C PRO A 134 2.01 -18.24 19.73
N GLU A 135 0.81 -18.26 20.33
CA GLU A 135 0.03 -19.48 20.58
C GLU A 135 -0.63 -20.02 19.31
N THR A 136 -0.95 -19.17 18.35
CA THR A 136 -1.64 -19.55 17.11
C THR A 136 -0.71 -19.71 15.90
N ALA A 137 0.55 -19.32 16.01
CA ALA A 137 1.52 -19.36 14.93
C ALA A 137 1.72 -20.78 14.34
N ASN A 138 1.53 -21.81 15.15
CA ASN A 138 1.60 -23.22 14.74
C ASN A 138 0.55 -23.62 13.69
N LEU A 139 -0.54 -22.86 13.55
CA LEU A 139 -1.56 -23.06 12.50
C LEU A 139 -1.00 -22.80 11.10
N ALA A 140 0.16 -22.13 11.00
CA ALA A 140 0.87 -21.91 9.75
C ALA A 140 1.69 -23.11 9.26
N LYS A 141 1.64 -24.25 9.94
CA LYS A 141 2.37 -25.46 9.55
C LYS A 141 1.96 -25.95 8.16
N GLY A 142 2.94 -26.05 7.26
CA GLY A 142 2.72 -26.49 5.88
C GLY A 142 2.29 -25.38 4.91
N TYR A 143 2.36 -24.12 5.34
CA TYR A 143 2.19 -22.95 4.49
C TYR A 143 3.54 -22.29 4.18
N ASP A 144 3.65 -21.71 2.98
CA ASP A 144 4.86 -21.01 2.52
C ASP A 144 4.93 -19.59 3.04
N ALA A 145 3.75 -18.97 3.24
CA ALA A 145 3.60 -17.60 3.68
C ALA A 145 2.48 -17.44 4.71
N VAL A 146 2.59 -16.39 5.53
CA VAL A 146 1.49 -15.89 6.36
C VAL A 146 1.10 -14.49 5.91
N CYS A 147 -0.22 -14.18 5.91
CA CYS A 147 -0.74 -12.84 5.70
C CYS A 147 -1.39 -12.34 6.98
N ILE A 148 -0.91 -11.21 7.51
CA ILE A 148 -1.28 -10.66 8.81
C ILE A 148 -1.66 -9.17 8.72
N PHE A 149 -2.28 -8.63 9.77
CA PHE A 149 -2.74 -7.26 9.86
C PHE A 149 -2.15 -6.55 11.10
N VAL A 150 -2.44 -5.26 11.28
CA VAL A 150 -1.90 -4.44 12.40
C VAL A 150 -2.22 -4.96 13.79
N ASN A 151 -3.32 -5.71 13.91
CA ASN A 151 -3.80 -6.27 15.19
C ASN A 151 -3.27 -7.69 15.48
N ASP A 152 -2.49 -8.26 14.56
CA ASP A 152 -1.80 -9.52 14.79
C ASP A 152 -0.50 -9.27 15.58
N GLU A 153 -0.04 -10.26 16.33
CA GLU A 153 1.16 -10.16 17.15
C GLU A 153 2.20 -11.15 16.64
N CYS A 154 3.30 -10.60 16.12
CA CYS A 154 4.40 -11.42 15.57
C CYS A 154 5.75 -11.06 16.26
N PRO A 155 5.84 -11.20 17.59
CA PRO A 155 7.09 -11.05 18.31
C PRO A 155 8.06 -12.20 17.98
N ARG A 156 9.28 -12.17 18.53
CA ARG A 156 10.31 -13.21 18.31
C ARG A 156 9.76 -14.64 18.41
N ALA A 157 9.04 -14.96 19.47
CA ALA A 157 8.49 -16.30 19.68
C ALA A 157 7.57 -16.76 18.56
N ALA A 158 6.72 -15.86 18.02
CA ALA A 158 5.87 -16.18 16.87
C ALA A 158 6.71 -16.39 15.60
N VAL A 159 7.72 -15.54 15.36
CA VAL A 159 8.61 -15.64 14.19
C VAL A 159 9.37 -16.98 14.22
N GLU A 160 9.90 -17.38 15.36
CA GLU A 160 10.60 -18.67 15.53
C GLU A 160 9.67 -19.86 15.26
N THR A 161 8.44 -19.83 15.79
CA THR A 161 7.42 -20.84 15.49
C THR A 161 7.07 -20.88 13.99
N LEU A 162 6.94 -19.73 13.34
CA LEU A 162 6.69 -19.65 11.89
C LEU A 162 7.86 -20.28 11.10
N LYS A 163 9.10 -20.06 11.54
CA LYS A 163 10.28 -20.70 10.94
C LYS A 163 10.22 -22.21 11.05
N GLU A 164 9.87 -22.75 12.24
CA GLU A 164 9.69 -24.20 12.47
C GLU A 164 8.55 -24.77 11.60
N CYS A 165 7.51 -23.99 11.34
CA CYS A 165 6.40 -24.35 10.44
C CYS A 165 6.80 -24.39 8.96
N GLY A 166 7.99 -23.86 8.59
CA GLY A 166 8.48 -23.81 7.21
C GLY A 166 8.09 -22.52 6.46
N VAL A 167 7.52 -21.52 7.14
CA VAL A 167 7.15 -20.23 6.55
C VAL A 167 8.40 -19.47 6.12
N LYS A 168 8.36 -18.91 4.91
CA LYS A 168 9.46 -18.14 4.30
C LYS A 168 9.11 -16.67 4.11
N LEU A 169 7.82 -16.30 4.23
CA LEU A 169 7.33 -14.98 3.89
C LEU A 169 6.22 -14.52 4.85
N ILE A 170 6.39 -13.33 5.42
CA ILE A 170 5.35 -12.62 6.16
C ILE A 170 4.84 -11.47 5.29
N LEU A 171 3.55 -11.48 4.96
CA LEU A 171 2.85 -10.47 4.18
C LEU A 171 2.00 -9.61 5.11
N LEU A 172 2.35 -8.33 5.24
CA LEU A 172 1.54 -7.35 5.96
C LEU A 172 0.57 -6.69 4.99
N ARG A 173 -0.75 -6.92 5.16
CA ARG A 173 -1.79 -6.24 4.39
C ARG A 173 -2.09 -4.82 4.92
N CYS A 174 -1.05 -4.15 5.39
CA CYS A 174 -1.08 -2.80 5.95
C CYS A 174 0.27 -2.11 5.75
N ALA A 175 0.31 -0.81 6.01
CA ALA A 175 1.56 -0.03 5.93
C ALA A 175 2.40 -0.13 7.21
N GLY A 176 1.75 -0.25 8.38
CA GLY A 176 2.41 -0.42 9.67
C GLY A 176 3.06 -1.80 9.80
N PHE A 177 4.17 -1.88 10.51
CA PHE A 177 4.93 -3.12 10.72
C PHE A 177 5.49 -3.26 12.15
N ASN A 178 5.06 -2.40 13.07
CA ASN A 178 5.54 -2.39 14.45
C ASN A 178 5.18 -3.65 15.23
N ASN A 179 4.21 -4.44 14.74
CA ASN A 179 3.75 -5.70 15.30
C ASN A 179 4.60 -6.92 14.89
N VAL A 180 5.67 -6.72 14.10
CA VAL A 180 6.59 -7.80 13.67
C VAL A 180 7.99 -7.52 14.19
N ASP A 181 8.60 -8.51 14.86
CA ASP A 181 10.03 -8.48 15.18
C ASP A 181 10.86 -8.70 13.91
N LEU A 182 11.26 -7.59 13.28
CA LEU A 182 12.04 -7.62 12.03
C LEU A 182 13.44 -8.21 12.24
N GLN A 183 14.03 -8.05 13.44
CA GLN A 183 15.32 -8.62 13.73
C GLN A 183 15.25 -10.15 13.80
N ALA A 184 14.25 -10.69 14.51
CA ALA A 184 13.99 -12.11 14.56
C ALA A 184 13.67 -12.67 13.15
N ALA A 185 12.86 -11.96 12.35
CA ALA A 185 12.55 -12.39 10.98
C ALA A 185 13.83 -12.50 10.12
N LYS A 186 14.73 -11.51 10.22
CA LYS A 186 16.03 -11.53 9.53
C LYS A 186 16.90 -12.71 9.98
N GLU A 187 17.01 -12.95 11.28
CA GLU A 187 17.78 -14.06 11.85
C GLU A 187 17.21 -15.42 11.43
N CYS A 188 15.90 -15.55 11.35
CA CYS A 188 15.19 -16.75 10.88
C CYS A 188 15.20 -16.90 9.36
N GLY A 189 15.67 -15.92 8.60
CA GLY A 189 15.67 -15.94 7.13
C GLY A 189 14.27 -15.83 6.53
N ILE A 190 13.31 -15.19 7.25
CA ILE A 190 11.96 -14.94 6.78
C ILE A 190 11.89 -13.54 6.17
N THR A 191 11.44 -13.45 4.92
CA THR A 191 11.23 -12.17 4.25
C THR A 191 9.95 -11.52 4.78
N VAL A 192 9.98 -10.21 5.05
CA VAL A 192 8.81 -9.44 5.46
C VAL A 192 8.47 -8.41 4.38
N CYS A 193 7.25 -8.49 3.85
CA CYS A 193 6.72 -7.53 2.88
C CYS A 193 5.52 -6.81 3.45
N ARG A 194 5.34 -5.54 3.06
CA ARG A 194 4.21 -4.72 3.49
C ARG A 194 3.66 -3.90 2.33
N VAL A 195 2.48 -3.32 2.50
CA VAL A 195 1.96 -2.30 1.59
C VAL A 195 2.65 -0.98 1.94
N PRO A 196 3.53 -0.44 1.09
CA PRO A 196 4.34 0.73 1.45
C PRO A 196 3.51 2.01 1.60
N ALA A 197 2.45 2.13 0.80
CA ALA A 197 1.47 3.22 0.85
C ALA A 197 0.19 2.76 0.14
N TYR A 198 -0.97 3.13 0.68
CA TYR A 198 -2.25 2.80 0.03
C TYR A 198 -3.03 4.07 -0.35
N SER A 199 -3.41 4.93 0.58
CA SER A 199 -4.11 6.18 0.28
C SER A 199 -3.84 7.23 1.35
N PRO A 200 -2.92 8.19 1.12
CA PRO A 200 -2.72 9.31 2.02
C PRO A 200 -4.00 10.14 2.20
N TYR A 201 -4.80 10.24 1.13
CA TYR A 201 -6.07 10.98 1.14
C TYR A 201 -7.09 10.32 2.08
N ALA A 202 -7.26 8.99 2.02
CA ALA A 202 -8.22 8.28 2.88
C ALA A 202 -7.97 8.54 4.37
N VAL A 203 -6.70 8.50 4.81
CA VAL A 203 -6.34 8.77 6.21
C VAL A 203 -6.55 10.24 6.58
N ALA A 204 -6.19 11.16 5.68
CA ALA A 204 -6.39 12.59 5.89
C ALA A 204 -7.90 12.94 5.96
N GLU A 205 -8.71 12.42 5.06
CA GLU A 205 -10.16 12.58 5.04
C GLU A 205 -10.81 11.98 6.30
N HIS A 206 -10.31 10.83 6.77
CA HIS A 206 -10.78 10.22 8.01
C HIS A 206 -10.47 11.08 9.23
N ALA A 207 -9.25 11.63 9.34
CA ALA A 207 -8.89 12.55 10.41
C ALA A 207 -9.81 13.79 10.44
N ILE A 208 -10.09 14.37 9.27
CA ILE A 208 -11.00 15.51 9.16
C ILE A 208 -12.44 15.10 9.48
N SER A 209 -12.88 13.94 9.06
CA SER A 209 -14.22 13.41 9.36
C SER A 209 -14.43 13.21 10.86
N LEU A 210 -13.43 12.63 11.56
CA LEU A 210 -13.47 12.49 13.01
C LEU A 210 -13.61 13.83 13.71
N ILE A 211 -12.76 14.80 13.38
CA ILE A 211 -12.78 16.09 14.06
C ILE A 211 -14.03 16.91 13.74
N THR A 212 -14.50 16.89 12.50
CA THR A 212 -15.74 17.58 12.12
C THR A 212 -16.96 16.94 12.79
N THR A 213 -17.01 15.61 12.88
CA THR A 213 -18.06 14.87 13.61
C THR A 213 -18.03 15.20 15.10
N ALA A 214 -16.85 15.22 15.72
CA ALA A 214 -16.69 15.54 17.13
C ALA A 214 -17.03 17.02 17.41
N ASN A 215 -16.53 17.96 16.58
CA ASN A 215 -16.81 19.39 16.68
C ASN A 215 -18.30 19.70 16.56
N ARG A 216 -18.95 19.20 15.50
CA ARG A 216 -20.38 19.49 15.21
C ARG A 216 -21.32 18.54 15.95
N ARG A 217 -20.81 17.66 16.80
CA ARG A 217 -21.60 16.69 17.60
C ARG A 217 -22.54 15.82 16.75
N LEU A 218 -22.15 15.49 15.50
CA LEU A 218 -23.02 14.78 14.54
C LEU A 218 -23.53 13.43 15.09
N HIS A 219 -22.66 12.67 15.76
CA HIS A 219 -23.01 11.42 16.42
C HIS A 219 -24.08 11.60 17.51
N LYS A 220 -24.03 12.69 18.28
CA LYS A 220 -25.05 13.00 19.31
C LYS A 220 -26.35 13.48 18.67
N ALA A 221 -26.26 14.34 17.63
CA ALA A 221 -27.42 14.83 16.90
C ALA A 221 -28.18 13.67 16.25
N TYR A 222 -27.47 12.73 15.60
CA TYR A 222 -28.06 11.53 15.00
C TYR A 222 -28.84 10.71 16.03
N ASN A 223 -28.25 10.39 17.19
CA ASN A 223 -28.92 9.62 18.23
C ASN A 223 -30.16 10.35 18.78
N LYS A 224 -30.04 11.66 19.06
CA LYS A 224 -31.18 12.46 19.49
C LYS A 224 -32.36 12.41 18.51
N VAL A 225 -32.09 12.56 17.21
CA VAL A 225 -33.14 12.48 16.18
C VAL A 225 -33.78 11.10 16.13
N LYS A 226 -33.01 10.02 16.28
CA LYS A 226 -33.57 8.66 16.37
C LYS A 226 -34.51 8.48 17.58
N ASP A 227 -34.22 9.18 18.66
CA ASP A 227 -35.06 9.18 19.88
C ASP A 227 -36.19 10.22 19.84
N ASN A 228 -36.50 10.81 18.67
CA ASN A 228 -37.47 11.90 18.47
C ASN A 228 -37.18 13.13 19.35
N ASN A 229 -35.92 13.35 19.72
CA ASN A 229 -35.50 14.51 20.51
C ASN A 229 -34.81 15.54 19.61
N PHE A 230 -35.49 16.66 19.36
CA PHE A 230 -35.01 17.76 18.50
C PHE A 230 -34.39 18.92 19.29
N ALA A 231 -34.14 18.78 20.58
CA ALA A 231 -33.53 19.81 21.41
C ALA A 231 -32.06 20.07 20.97
N LEU A 232 -31.68 21.35 20.82
CA LEU A 232 -30.37 21.80 20.38
C LEU A 232 -29.29 21.76 21.48
N SER A 233 -29.69 21.57 22.74
CA SER A 233 -28.77 21.56 23.87
C SER A 233 -27.67 20.50 23.70
N GLY A 234 -26.41 20.90 23.95
CA GLY A 234 -25.22 20.02 23.83
C GLY A 234 -24.79 19.75 22.38
N LEU A 235 -25.31 20.47 21.38
CA LEU A 235 -24.93 20.33 19.97
C LEU A 235 -24.10 21.52 19.45
N LEU A 236 -23.68 22.43 20.31
CA LEU A 236 -22.87 23.58 19.90
C LEU A 236 -21.49 23.09 19.40
N GLY A 237 -21.10 23.60 18.25
CA GLY A 237 -19.80 23.48 17.65
C GLY A 237 -19.17 24.85 17.38
N VAL A 238 -17.97 24.85 16.81
CA VAL A 238 -17.26 26.08 16.41
C VAL A 238 -16.95 26.05 14.92
N ASP A 239 -16.85 27.20 14.28
CA ASP A 239 -16.40 27.28 12.91
C ASP A 239 -14.90 27.06 12.83
N LEU A 240 -14.46 26.30 11.81
CA LEU A 240 -13.04 26.08 11.53
C LEU A 240 -12.44 27.25 10.74
N HIS A 241 -13.25 27.99 10.02
CA HIS A 241 -12.82 29.16 9.24
C HIS A 241 -12.12 30.20 10.14
N ASN A 242 -10.99 30.72 9.67
CA ASN A 242 -10.12 31.64 10.42
C ASN A 242 -9.50 31.08 11.71
N LYS A 243 -9.58 29.78 11.93
CA LYS A 243 -8.88 29.09 13.01
C LYS A 243 -7.49 28.62 12.56
N VAL A 244 -6.65 28.23 13.51
CA VAL A 244 -5.30 27.72 13.28
C VAL A 244 -5.31 26.21 13.31
N ALA A 245 -4.87 25.57 12.22
CA ALA A 245 -4.62 24.13 12.16
C ALA A 245 -3.13 23.86 12.38
N GLY A 246 -2.79 23.06 13.39
CA GLY A 246 -1.45 22.56 13.70
C GLY A 246 -1.28 21.14 13.16
N ILE A 247 -0.39 20.96 12.22
CA ILE A 247 -0.07 19.66 11.61
C ILE A 247 1.25 19.14 12.19
N MET A 248 1.20 18.04 12.93
CA MET A 248 2.39 17.39 13.48
C MET A 248 2.79 16.20 12.61
N GLY A 249 3.83 16.40 11.81
CA GLY A 249 4.26 15.48 10.75
C GLY A 249 3.71 15.87 9.38
N THR A 250 4.60 16.28 8.47
CA THR A 250 4.27 16.78 7.12
C THR A 250 4.63 15.78 6.01
N GLY A 251 4.57 14.48 6.35
CA GLY A 251 4.62 13.40 5.37
C GLY A 251 3.42 13.44 4.41
N LYS A 252 3.27 12.44 3.57
CA LYS A 252 2.21 12.41 2.54
C LYS A 252 0.81 12.65 3.11
N ILE A 253 0.48 12.06 4.28
CA ILE A 253 -0.83 12.21 4.93
C ILE A 253 -0.98 13.63 5.49
N GLY A 254 0.02 14.11 6.24
CA GLY A 254 -0.03 15.44 6.84
C GLY A 254 -0.18 16.56 5.80
N GLN A 255 0.45 16.43 4.62
CA GLN A 255 0.27 17.36 3.51
C GLN A 255 -1.17 17.35 2.97
N CYS A 256 -1.80 16.17 2.83
CA CYS A 256 -3.21 16.08 2.42
C CYS A 256 -4.11 16.75 3.46
N THR A 257 -3.89 16.49 4.76
CA THR A 257 -4.65 17.11 5.86
C THR A 257 -4.47 18.64 5.86
N ALA A 258 -3.24 19.12 5.66
CA ALA A 258 -2.97 20.56 5.56
C ALA A 258 -3.76 21.23 4.42
N ARG A 259 -3.81 20.59 3.24
CA ARG A 259 -4.59 21.09 2.10
C ARG A 259 -6.10 21.15 2.39
N ILE A 260 -6.63 20.13 3.08
CA ILE A 260 -8.05 20.10 3.47
C ILE A 260 -8.32 21.22 4.49
N CYS A 261 -7.46 21.40 5.51
CA CYS A 261 -7.58 22.48 6.47
C CYS A 261 -7.50 23.86 5.81
N LYS A 262 -6.62 24.04 4.83
CA LYS A 262 -6.55 25.28 4.01
C LYS A 262 -7.86 25.52 3.26
N GLY A 263 -8.48 24.45 2.72
CA GLY A 263 -9.78 24.51 2.07
C GLY A 263 -10.92 24.94 2.99
N PHE A 264 -10.83 24.65 4.29
CA PHE A 264 -11.74 25.19 5.31
C PHE A 264 -11.49 26.68 5.65
N GLY A 265 -10.49 27.30 5.04
CA GLY A 265 -10.11 28.69 5.35
C GLY A 265 -9.30 28.83 6.63
N MET A 266 -8.66 27.75 7.10
CA MET A 266 -7.78 27.79 8.27
C MET A 266 -6.37 28.31 7.90
N THR A 267 -5.71 28.94 8.86
CA THR A 267 -4.27 29.17 8.82
C THR A 267 -3.58 27.87 9.22
N VAL A 268 -2.66 27.36 8.39
CA VAL A 268 -1.98 26.09 8.66
C VAL A 268 -0.55 26.36 9.15
N ILE A 269 -0.25 25.89 10.36
CA ILE A 269 1.09 25.82 10.91
C ILE A 269 1.51 24.35 11.07
N ALA A 270 2.79 24.07 10.99
CA ALA A 270 3.28 22.69 11.05
C ALA A 270 4.56 22.56 11.88
N TRP A 271 4.74 21.38 12.43
CA TRP A 271 5.99 20.92 13.03
C TRP A 271 6.38 19.57 12.43
N ASP A 272 7.63 19.44 12.03
CA ASP A 272 8.23 18.20 11.52
C ASP A 272 9.72 18.20 11.86
N ALA A 273 10.29 17.02 12.13
CA ALA A 273 11.73 16.87 12.31
C ALA A 273 12.52 17.14 11.02
N PHE A 274 11.85 17.00 9.85
CA PHE A 274 12.42 17.20 8.53
C PHE A 274 11.51 18.14 7.70
N PRO A 275 11.54 19.46 7.94
CA PRO A 275 10.70 20.42 7.24
C PRO A 275 10.89 20.36 5.70
N ASN A 276 9.79 20.43 4.97
CA ASN A 276 9.79 20.50 3.52
C ASN A 276 9.50 21.92 3.05
N GLN A 277 10.53 22.62 2.59
CA GLN A 277 10.44 24.02 2.17
C GLN A 277 9.45 24.25 1.02
N SER A 278 9.25 23.28 0.12
CA SER A 278 8.31 23.44 -0.99
C SER A 278 6.88 23.72 -0.52
N LEU A 279 6.47 23.21 0.64
CA LEU A 279 5.14 23.43 1.20
C LEU A 279 4.96 24.87 1.70
N VAL A 280 6.03 25.51 2.12
CA VAL A 280 6.06 26.93 2.50
C VAL A 280 5.99 27.80 1.24
N ASP A 281 6.80 27.46 0.23
CA ASP A 281 6.87 28.18 -1.04
C ASP A 281 5.52 28.13 -1.80
N GLU A 282 4.78 27.02 -1.68
CA GLU A 282 3.40 26.89 -2.17
C GLU A 282 2.40 27.73 -1.38
N GLY A 283 2.78 28.34 -0.27
CA GLY A 283 1.88 29.06 0.64
C GLY A 283 0.89 28.16 1.36
N LEU A 284 1.18 26.85 1.45
CA LEU A 284 0.31 25.87 2.09
C LEU A 284 0.34 26.01 3.62
N LEU A 285 1.52 26.10 4.21
CA LEU A 285 1.75 26.10 5.65
C LEU A 285 2.99 26.94 6.03
N THR A 286 3.15 27.17 7.34
CA THR A 286 4.36 27.75 7.92
C THR A 286 4.89 26.79 8.99
N TYR A 287 6.19 26.48 8.97
CA TYR A 287 6.80 25.69 10.05
C TYR A 287 7.06 26.56 11.28
N VAL A 288 6.77 26.00 12.43
CA VAL A 288 6.97 26.61 13.75
C VAL A 288 7.59 25.59 14.72
N THR A 289 7.99 26.02 15.91
CA THR A 289 8.42 25.08 16.96
C THR A 289 7.24 24.24 17.44
N LYS A 290 7.55 23.09 18.09
CA LYS A 290 6.50 22.24 18.67
C LYS A 290 5.68 23.02 19.70
N GLU A 291 6.34 23.76 20.56
CA GLU A 291 5.73 24.57 21.61
C GLU A 291 4.81 25.66 21.02
N GLU A 292 5.29 26.33 20.01
CA GLU A 292 4.50 27.38 19.33
C GLU A 292 3.25 26.79 18.65
N LEU A 293 3.37 25.61 18.02
CA LEU A 293 2.23 24.91 17.43
C LEU A 293 1.20 24.58 18.51
N LEU A 294 1.63 23.97 19.62
CA LEU A 294 0.74 23.58 20.72
C LEU A 294 -0.03 24.77 21.30
N GLN A 295 0.64 25.91 21.46
CA GLN A 295 0.05 27.12 22.02
C GLN A 295 -0.94 27.84 21.08
N LYS A 296 -0.63 27.84 19.77
CA LYS A 296 -1.39 28.60 18.77
C LYS A 296 -2.54 27.84 18.12
N ALA A 297 -2.41 26.52 17.99
CA ALA A 297 -3.39 25.74 17.23
C ALA A 297 -4.76 25.65 17.92
N ASP A 298 -5.81 25.74 17.13
CA ASP A 298 -7.19 25.44 17.51
C ASP A 298 -7.55 23.99 17.18
N LEU A 299 -6.90 23.43 16.17
CA LEU A 299 -6.96 22.01 15.76
C LEU A 299 -5.54 21.45 15.67
N ILE A 300 -5.27 20.35 16.32
CA ILE A 300 -3.99 19.63 16.22
C ILE A 300 -4.24 18.25 15.62
N SER A 301 -3.54 17.95 14.53
CA SER A 301 -3.65 16.65 13.82
C SER A 301 -2.30 15.96 13.78
N LEU A 302 -2.26 14.70 14.27
CA LEU A 302 -1.03 13.92 14.40
C LEU A 302 -0.85 13.01 13.17
N HIS A 303 0.30 13.15 12.49
CA HIS A 303 0.69 12.38 11.31
C HIS A 303 2.16 11.93 11.37
N ALA A 304 2.76 11.98 12.55
CA ALA A 304 4.13 11.53 12.78
C ALA A 304 4.19 9.99 12.90
N PRO A 305 5.29 9.34 12.53
CA PRO A 305 5.53 7.94 12.86
C PRO A 305 5.75 7.76 14.37
N LEU A 306 5.46 6.57 14.90
CA LEU A 306 5.84 6.23 16.28
C LEU A 306 7.29 5.74 16.29
N ILE A 307 8.14 6.49 16.97
CA ILE A 307 9.58 6.19 17.16
C ILE A 307 9.83 6.09 18.64
N MET A 308 10.37 4.94 19.07
CA MET A 308 10.74 4.69 20.47
C MET A 308 12.14 5.22 20.77
N GLY A 309 12.42 5.50 22.04
CA GLY A 309 13.73 5.93 22.53
C GLY A 309 13.90 7.43 22.62
N GLU A 310 15.11 7.85 23.03
CA GLU A 310 15.45 9.25 23.23
C GLU A 310 15.35 10.05 21.92
N GLY A 311 14.67 11.19 21.95
CA GLY A 311 14.41 12.01 20.76
C GLY A 311 13.31 11.43 19.83
N GLY A 312 12.65 10.34 20.22
CA GLY A 312 11.55 9.72 19.49
C GLY A 312 10.24 10.48 19.61
N THR A 313 9.18 9.86 19.11
CA THR A 313 7.82 10.43 19.09
C THR A 313 6.86 9.71 20.06
N TYR A 314 7.37 8.74 20.82
CA TYR A 314 6.58 8.10 21.87
C TYR A 314 6.17 9.16 22.90
N HIS A 315 4.87 9.23 23.21
CA HIS A 315 4.27 10.27 24.06
C HIS A 315 4.63 11.70 23.58
N LEU A 316 4.64 11.94 22.27
CA LEU A 316 4.85 13.27 21.67
C LEU A 316 3.88 14.30 22.26
N ILE A 317 2.67 13.84 22.63
CA ILE A 317 1.62 14.56 23.34
C ILE A 317 1.53 13.97 24.76
N ASP A 318 2.39 14.44 25.63
CA ASP A 318 2.42 14.15 27.06
C ASP A 318 1.65 15.20 27.88
N ALA A 319 1.60 15.06 29.20
CA ALA A 319 0.93 16.01 30.10
C ALA A 319 1.42 17.45 29.91
N LYS A 320 2.75 17.64 29.69
CA LYS A 320 3.32 18.96 29.43
C LYS A 320 2.84 19.55 28.11
N ALA A 321 2.83 18.75 27.03
CA ALA A 321 2.29 19.18 25.74
C ALA A 321 0.81 19.56 25.85
N ILE A 322 0.01 18.73 26.54
CA ILE A 322 -1.40 19.01 26.80
C ILE A 322 -1.58 20.32 27.58
N SER A 323 -0.75 20.58 28.59
CA SER A 323 -0.85 21.82 29.37
C SER A 323 -0.60 23.08 28.57
N MET A 324 0.18 23.02 27.49
CA MET A 324 0.45 24.13 26.57
C MET A 324 -0.65 24.40 25.57
N MET A 325 -1.56 23.44 25.33
CA MET A 325 -2.65 23.59 24.38
C MET A 325 -3.73 24.52 24.91
N LYS A 326 -4.50 25.13 23.99
CA LYS A 326 -5.69 25.89 24.36
C LYS A 326 -6.75 24.97 25.00
N ASP A 327 -7.49 25.46 25.98
CA ASP A 327 -8.58 24.71 26.61
C ASP A 327 -9.72 24.39 25.62
N THR A 328 -9.80 25.15 24.53
CA THR A 328 -10.75 24.94 23.43
C THR A 328 -10.14 24.21 22.24
N ALA A 329 -8.95 23.68 22.37
CA ALA A 329 -8.29 22.97 21.26
C ALA A 329 -9.08 21.72 20.85
N MET A 330 -8.92 21.33 19.61
CA MET A 330 -9.36 20.04 19.06
C MET A 330 -8.11 19.19 18.77
N LEU A 331 -8.15 17.92 19.17
CA LEU A 331 -7.04 16.98 18.95
C LEU A 331 -7.53 15.79 18.16
N VAL A 332 -6.80 15.41 17.10
CA VAL A 332 -7.09 14.21 16.31
C VAL A 332 -5.86 13.36 16.10
N ASN A 333 -5.99 12.04 16.29
CA ASN A 333 -4.93 11.06 16.06
C ASN A 333 -5.45 9.89 15.25
N THR A 334 -5.00 9.79 14.00
CA THR A 334 -5.22 8.67 13.08
C THR A 334 -3.89 8.00 12.68
N ALA A 335 -2.83 8.25 13.46
CA ALA A 335 -1.49 7.76 13.16
C ALA A 335 -1.13 6.53 14.01
N ARG A 336 -0.76 6.75 15.27
CA ARG A 336 -0.39 5.69 16.25
C ARG A 336 -0.82 6.09 17.64
N GLY A 337 -1.44 5.16 18.40
CA GLY A 337 -1.89 5.40 19.76
C GLY A 337 -0.78 5.90 20.70
N GLY A 338 0.40 5.30 20.64
CA GLY A 338 1.55 5.67 21.45
C GLY A 338 2.14 7.07 21.22
N LEU A 339 1.61 7.86 20.28
CA LEU A 339 1.96 9.28 20.16
C LEU A 339 1.36 10.13 21.26
N ILE A 340 0.30 9.67 21.90
CA ILE A 340 -0.37 10.36 23.01
C ILE A 340 -0.17 9.55 24.28
N ASP A 341 0.18 10.23 25.36
CA ASP A 341 0.07 9.68 26.70
C ASP A 341 -1.42 9.57 27.05
N THR A 342 -1.92 8.34 27.07
CA THR A 342 -3.34 8.05 27.23
C THR A 342 -3.84 8.48 28.62
N GLU A 343 -3.04 8.28 29.68
CA GLU A 343 -3.43 8.66 31.04
C GLU A 343 -3.51 10.19 31.17
N ALA A 344 -2.51 10.90 30.66
CA ALA A 344 -2.52 12.36 30.63
C ALA A 344 -3.72 12.93 29.83
N LEU A 345 -4.08 12.28 28.72
CA LEU A 345 -5.26 12.68 27.95
C LEU A 345 -6.56 12.43 28.70
N ILE A 346 -6.69 11.28 29.38
CA ILE A 346 -7.87 10.95 30.19
C ILE A 346 -8.07 11.99 31.31
N ASP A 347 -7.01 12.37 32.02
CA ASP A 347 -7.09 13.34 33.11
C ASP A 347 -7.44 14.73 32.57
N ALA A 348 -6.85 15.16 31.46
CA ALA A 348 -7.23 16.42 30.81
C ALA A 348 -8.70 16.45 30.36
N LEU A 349 -9.24 15.34 29.86
CA LEU A 349 -10.64 15.24 29.48
C LEU A 349 -11.59 15.28 30.67
N LYS A 350 -11.22 14.68 31.81
CA LYS A 350 -11.97 14.78 33.08
C LYS A 350 -12.03 16.24 33.58
N ASP A 351 -10.92 16.96 33.40
CA ASP A 351 -10.82 18.38 33.78
C ASP A 351 -11.53 19.33 32.79
N GLY A 352 -12.16 18.78 31.74
CA GLY A 352 -12.91 19.54 30.74
C GLY A 352 -12.04 20.28 29.73
N LYS A 353 -10.76 19.94 29.64
CA LYS A 353 -9.88 20.44 28.59
C LYS A 353 -10.29 19.83 27.26
N PHE A 354 -10.15 20.55 26.19
CA PHE A 354 -10.51 20.24 24.82
C PHE A 354 -11.99 20.48 24.46
N HIS A 355 -12.17 21.15 23.35
CA HIS A 355 -13.48 21.24 22.70
C HIS A 355 -13.92 19.88 22.12
N ALA A 356 -13.00 19.16 21.49
CA ALA A 356 -13.23 17.86 20.89
C ALA A 356 -11.93 17.04 20.76
N VAL A 357 -12.06 15.73 20.89
CA VAL A 357 -10.97 14.76 20.64
C VAL A 357 -11.49 13.68 19.73
N GLY A 358 -10.73 13.32 18.68
CA GLY A 358 -11.01 12.22 17.75
C GLY A 358 -9.84 11.25 17.71
N LEU A 359 -10.08 9.99 18.05
CA LEU A 359 -9.06 8.94 18.05
C LEU A 359 -9.51 7.77 17.17
N ASP A 360 -8.62 7.28 16.34
CA ASP A 360 -8.79 6.07 15.50
C ASP A 360 -7.87 4.93 15.97
N VAL A 361 -6.88 5.25 16.80
CA VAL A 361 -5.81 4.35 17.26
C VAL A 361 -5.59 4.47 18.77
#